data_365dcf6c923b814967a3d58a48982bc0
#
_entry.id   365dcf6c923b814967a3d58a48982bc0
#
_cell.length_a   1.000
_cell.length_b   1.000
_cell.length_c   1.000
_cell.angle_alpha   90.00
_cell.angle_beta   90.00
_cell.angle_gamma   90.00
#
_symmetry.space_group_name_H-M   'P 1'
#
loop_
_entity.id
_entity.type
_entity.pdbx_description
1 polymer ?
#
loop_
_entity_poly.entity_id
_entity_poly.type
_entity_poly.pdbx_seq_one_letter_code
_entity_poly.pdbx_strand_id
1 'polypeptide(L)'
;MTEPIDQTLAGCTVLVTADRRSAELAAALQRRGAVIRHAPALSMVPNEQDARLIAGTRALIEDPPDVVVVTTGIGFRGWIEAADAVGLAEQLTAVLSRARIVARGPKARGAIQAAGLQADWVAESEVSAEIAEVLLGEGVEGVKIAVQHHGAGSDGLDEAFVAAGALVQSLIVYRWGPPPDPAALEASVRATAAGEIDTVVFTSAPGAAAWLSAAEAAGVMEQLVKQFQRGGVVAAAVGPITAKPLIDCGITPLMPDRGRLGSLVRAIVAHYGGLQTLDTVAGQLQVHRRAAVLDGNVLALSPTGLEVLRLLAAARGDVVPRSAVLHALPGDSLDPHAAEMAIARLREAAGSRELIRTVIKRGYRIGMTDR
;
A
#
# COMPACT_ATOMS: atom_id res chain seq x y z
N MET A 1 -22.61 21.77 -5.22
CA MET A 1 -22.66 20.55 -6.06
C MET A 1 -21.31 19.89 -5.91
N THR A 2 -21.24 18.81 -5.14
CA THR A 2 -20.03 17.98 -5.04
C THR A 2 -19.86 17.30 -6.38
N GLU A 3 -18.72 17.51 -7.05
CA GLU A 3 -18.36 16.73 -8.25
C GLU A 3 -18.52 15.24 -7.93
N PRO A 4 -19.10 14.44 -8.85
CA PRO A 4 -19.18 13.01 -8.65
C PRO A 4 -17.76 12.48 -8.46
N ILE A 5 -17.50 11.85 -7.33
CA ILE A 5 -16.20 11.23 -7.03
C ILE A 5 -16.00 10.16 -8.10
N ASP A 6 -14.93 10.34 -8.87
CA ASP A 6 -14.52 9.44 -9.95
C ASP A 6 -14.46 7.98 -9.44
N GLN A 7 -15.26 7.09 -10.02
CA GLN A 7 -15.38 5.67 -9.67
C GLN A 7 -14.34 4.81 -10.41
N THR A 8 -13.15 5.35 -10.64
CA THR A 8 -12.06 4.71 -11.42
C THR A 8 -11.70 3.30 -10.93
N LEU A 9 -11.88 3.02 -9.63
CA LEU A 9 -11.59 1.71 -9.04
C LEU A 9 -12.83 0.83 -8.91
N ALA A 10 -13.94 1.17 -9.58
CA ALA A 10 -15.16 0.37 -9.51
C ALA A 10 -14.91 -1.08 -9.91
N GLY A 11 -15.33 -2.02 -9.07
CA GLY A 11 -15.13 -3.46 -9.25
C GLY A 11 -13.71 -3.95 -9.00
N CYS A 12 -12.73 -3.07 -8.75
CA CYS A 12 -11.38 -3.50 -8.37
C CYS A 12 -11.36 -3.97 -6.91
N THR A 13 -10.85 -5.16 -6.66
CA THR A 13 -10.59 -5.67 -5.31
C THR A 13 -9.16 -5.30 -4.90
N VAL A 14 -9.04 -4.47 -3.87
CA VAL A 14 -7.76 -4.01 -3.34
C VAL A 14 -7.49 -4.66 -1.99
N LEU A 15 -6.38 -5.39 -1.88
CA LEU A 15 -5.89 -5.95 -0.64
C LEU A 15 -5.00 -4.94 0.07
N VAL A 16 -5.36 -4.58 1.30
CA VAL A 16 -4.55 -3.74 2.19
C VAL A 16 -3.83 -4.64 3.20
N THR A 17 -2.50 -4.71 3.12
CA THR A 17 -1.65 -5.55 3.99
C THR A 17 -1.15 -4.82 5.24
N ALA A 18 -1.49 -3.54 5.38
CA ALA A 18 -1.08 -2.72 6.51
C ALA A 18 -2.05 -2.87 7.69
N ASP A 19 -1.50 -2.88 8.90
CA ASP A 19 -2.26 -2.78 10.15
C ASP A 19 -2.58 -1.31 10.46
N ARG A 20 -1.55 -0.46 10.51
CA ARG A 20 -1.69 0.97 10.82
C ARG A 20 -2.19 1.80 9.66
N ARG A 21 -3.07 2.79 9.97
CA ARG A 21 -3.68 3.70 8.99
C ARG A 21 -4.38 2.98 7.84
N SER A 22 -4.69 1.69 8.04
CA SER A 22 -5.40 0.86 7.07
C SER A 22 -6.80 1.41 6.81
N ALA A 23 -7.50 1.89 7.83
CA ALA A 23 -8.84 2.47 7.69
C ALA A 23 -8.83 3.75 6.82
N GLU A 24 -7.84 4.63 6.99
CA GLU A 24 -7.68 5.84 6.17
C GLU A 24 -7.41 5.49 4.70
N LEU A 25 -6.50 4.54 4.48
CA LEU A 25 -6.16 4.06 3.15
C LEU A 25 -7.35 3.36 2.49
N ALA A 26 -8.01 2.46 3.23
CA ALA A 26 -9.21 1.76 2.76
C ALA A 26 -10.32 2.74 2.36
N ALA A 27 -10.65 3.71 3.24
CA ALA A 27 -11.66 4.71 2.95
C ALA A 27 -11.31 5.57 1.72
N ALA A 28 -10.03 5.91 1.51
CA ALA A 28 -9.60 6.67 0.35
C ALA A 28 -9.78 5.89 -0.97
N LEU A 29 -9.52 4.58 -0.96
CA LEU A 29 -9.71 3.68 -2.11
C LEU A 29 -11.21 3.36 -2.33
N GLN A 30 -11.98 3.12 -1.25
CA GLN A 30 -13.41 2.88 -1.33
C GLN A 30 -14.18 4.06 -1.92
N ARG A 31 -13.81 5.31 -1.57
CA ARG A 31 -14.39 6.50 -2.21
C ARG A 31 -14.18 6.55 -3.73
N ARG A 32 -13.23 5.79 -4.26
CA ARG A 32 -12.95 5.62 -5.70
C ARG A 32 -13.59 4.35 -6.29
N GLY A 33 -14.47 3.67 -5.52
CA GLY A 33 -15.21 2.49 -5.96
C GLY A 33 -14.53 1.15 -5.70
N ALA A 34 -13.36 1.10 -5.04
CA ALA A 34 -12.67 -0.16 -4.74
C ALA A 34 -13.42 -0.99 -3.70
N VAL A 35 -13.41 -2.32 -3.89
CA VAL A 35 -13.75 -3.30 -2.87
C VAL A 35 -12.49 -3.59 -2.05
N ILE A 36 -12.53 -3.37 -0.75
CA ILE A 36 -11.37 -3.56 0.11
C ILE A 36 -11.42 -4.93 0.79
N ARG A 37 -10.31 -5.68 0.66
CA ARG A 37 -9.95 -6.78 1.55
C ARG A 37 -8.83 -6.32 2.47
N HIS A 38 -8.92 -6.62 3.75
CA HIS A 38 -7.92 -6.23 4.75
C HIS A 38 -7.34 -7.49 5.39
N ALA A 39 -6.05 -7.70 5.22
CA ALA A 39 -5.31 -8.80 5.82
C ALA A 39 -3.90 -8.30 6.21
N PRO A 40 -3.76 -7.73 7.40
CA PRO A 40 -2.46 -7.24 7.89
C PRO A 40 -1.46 -8.38 7.99
N ALA A 41 -0.29 -8.19 7.36
CA ALA A 41 0.78 -9.18 7.41
C ALA A 41 1.53 -9.20 8.73
N LEU A 42 1.50 -8.09 9.45
CA LEU A 42 2.11 -7.91 10.78
C LEU A 42 1.20 -7.04 11.64
N SER A 43 1.22 -7.28 12.96
CA SER A 43 0.67 -6.36 13.95
C SER A 43 1.76 -5.46 14.53
N MET A 44 1.36 -4.38 15.18
CA MET A 44 2.24 -3.62 16.03
C MET A 44 2.01 -4.07 17.49
N VAL A 45 3.06 -4.57 18.14
CA VAL A 45 2.99 -4.92 19.55
C VAL A 45 2.94 -3.63 20.38
N PRO A 46 1.94 -3.47 21.29
CA PRO A 46 1.88 -2.32 22.18
C PRO A 46 3.12 -2.20 23.06
N ASN A 47 3.69 -1.00 23.13
CA ASN A 47 4.92 -0.75 23.90
C ASN A 47 4.76 -0.86 25.40
N GLU A 48 3.55 -0.68 25.92
CA GLU A 48 3.23 -0.68 27.36
C GLU A 48 3.58 -2.00 28.07
N GLN A 49 3.67 -3.09 27.31
CA GLN A 49 4.00 -4.42 27.80
C GLN A 49 5.41 -4.89 27.39
N ASP A 50 6.20 -4.07 26.70
CA ASP A 50 7.55 -4.45 26.30
C ASP A 50 8.54 -4.32 27.46
N ALA A 51 8.73 -5.43 28.20
CA ALA A 51 9.66 -5.50 29.32
C ALA A 51 11.10 -5.06 28.96
N ARG A 52 11.52 -5.24 27.69
CA ARG A 52 12.86 -4.82 27.24
C ARG A 52 12.95 -3.32 27.07
N LEU A 53 11.90 -2.68 26.52
CA LEU A 53 11.84 -1.22 26.41
C LEU A 53 11.86 -0.58 27.80
N ILE A 54 11.08 -1.12 28.76
CA ILE A 54 11.05 -0.63 30.13
C ILE A 54 12.38 -0.83 30.83
N ALA A 55 13.02 -2.00 30.69
CA ALA A 55 14.36 -2.25 31.24
C ALA A 55 15.41 -1.31 30.61
N GLY A 56 15.40 -1.10 29.30
CA GLY A 56 16.27 -0.15 28.60
C GLY A 56 16.03 1.29 29.04
N THR A 57 14.78 1.68 29.28
CA THR A 57 14.42 3.00 29.80
C THR A 57 14.98 3.21 31.23
N ARG A 58 14.87 2.21 32.10
CA ARG A 58 15.46 2.27 33.45
C ARG A 58 17.00 2.40 33.40
N ALA A 59 17.65 1.58 32.57
CA ALA A 59 19.11 1.65 32.39
C ALA A 59 19.56 3.03 31.88
N LEU A 60 18.80 3.64 30.94
CA LEU A 60 19.07 5.00 30.43
C LEU A 60 18.87 6.10 31.51
N ILE A 61 17.92 5.89 32.44
CA ILE A 61 17.70 6.80 33.56
C ILE A 61 18.85 6.68 34.59
N GLU A 62 19.33 5.45 34.84
CA GLU A 62 20.42 5.17 35.76
C GLU A 62 21.79 5.62 35.23
N ASP A 63 22.02 5.45 33.93
CA ASP A 63 23.23 5.87 33.23
C ASP A 63 22.89 6.77 32.03
N PRO A 64 22.71 8.08 32.26
CA PRO A 64 22.23 9.01 31.26
C PRO A 64 23.12 9.12 30.00
N PRO A 65 22.52 9.19 28.79
CA PRO A 65 23.28 9.39 27.57
C PRO A 65 23.69 10.86 27.38
N ASP A 66 24.78 11.06 26.67
CA ASP A 66 25.22 12.37 26.21
C ASP A 66 24.39 12.82 24.99
N VAL A 67 24.06 11.87 24.12
CA VAL A 67 23.31 12.09 22.88
C VAL A 67 22.15 11.13 22.77
N VAL A 68 20.98 11.62 22.33
CA VAL A 68 19.80 10.82 22.02
C VAL A 68 19.41 10.99 20.57
N VAL A 69 19.44 9.90 19.81
CA VAL A 69 19.03 9.88 18.41
C VAL A 69 17.58 9.39 18.30
N VAL A 70 16.68 10.24 17.79
CA VAL A 70 15.26 9.95 17.60
C VAL A 70 14.98 9.70 16.12
N THR A 71 14.78 8.43 15.75
CA THR A 71 14.58 8.06 14.35
C THR A 71 13.12 8.17 13.91
N THR A 72 12.14 8.03 14.81
CA THR A 72 10.72 8.15 14.45
C THR A 72 9.89 8.88 15.49
N GLY A 73 9.05 9.81 15.03
CA GLY A 73 8.17 10.56 15.93
C GLY A 73 7.11 9.70 16.60
N ILE A 74 6.66 8.62 15.95
CA ILE A 74 5.70 7.71 16.57
C ILE A 74 6.36 6.82 17.61
N GLY A 75 7.57 6.36 17.33
CA GLY A 75 8.34 5.60 18.30
C GLY A 75 8.62 6.43 19.54
N PHE A 76 9.02 7.69 19.36
CA PHE A 76 9.30 8.57 20.48
C PHE A 76 8.06 8.80 21.36
N ARG A 77 6.89 9.11 20.76
CA ARG A 77 5.63 9.21 21.54
C ARG A 77 5.31 7.92 22.29
N GLY A 78 5.35 6.76 21.61
CA GLY A 78 5.09 5.49 22.24
C GLY A 78 6.09 5.14 23.34
N TRP A 79 7.33 5.63 23.26
CA TRP A 79 8.31 5.47 24.33
C TRP A 79 7.94 6.29 25.56
N ILE A 80 7.56 7.56 25.38
CA ILE A 80 7.08 8.40 26.50
C ILE A 80 5.81 7.82 27.11
N GLU A 81 4.83 7.37 26.30
CA GLU A 81 3.60 6.73 26.75
C GLU A 81 3.89 5.44 27.56
N ALA A 82 4.82 4.60 27.07
CA ALA A 82 5.24 3.38 27.79
C ALA A 82 5.94 3.70 29.11
N ALA A 83 6.77 4.74 29.16
CA ALA A 83 7.40 5.21 30.39
C ALA A 83 6.37 5.76 31.38
N ASP A 84 5.36 6.48 30.88
CA ASP A 84 4.26 7.03 31.70
C ASP A 84 3.44 5.92 32.35
N ALA A 85 3.09 4.90 31.58
CA ALA A 85 2.32 3.73 32.06
C ALA A 85 2.98 3.00 33.25
N VAL A 86 4.30 3.13 33.42
CA VAL A 86 5.06 2.52 34.53
C VAL A 86 5.66 3.55 35.48
N GLY A 87 5.24 4.82 35.41
CA GLY A 87 5.65 5.89 36.32
C GLY A 87 7.08 6.41 36.14
N LEU A 88 7.65 6.24 34.94
CA LEU A 88 9.02 6.67 34.60
C LEU A 88 9.08 7.94 33.75
N ALA A 89 7.95 8.49 33.31
CA ALA A 89 7.90 9.59 32.34
C ALA A 89 8.65 10.84 32.79
N GLU A 90 8.48 11.27 34.05
CA GLU A 90 9.15 12.45 34.59
C GLU A 90 10.67 12.26 34.64
N GLN A 91 11.13 11.09 35.13
CA GLN A 91 12.55 10.77 35.21
C GLN A 91 13.19 10.69 33.83
N LEU A 92 12.52 10.01 32.89
CA LEU A 92 12.96 9.94 31.50
C LEU A 92 13.06 11.33 30.87
N THR A 93 12.03 12.17 31.00
CA THR A 93 12.02 13.51 30.43
C THR A 93 13.13 14.38 31.04
N ALA A 94 13.39 14.26 32.34
CA ALA A 94 14.48 14.95 33.01
C ALA A 94 15.87 14.54 32.49
N VAL A 95 16.07 13.27 32.17
CA VAL A 95 17.31 12.79 31.55
C VAL A 95 17.42 13.28 30.11
N LEU A 96 16.37 13.12 29.32
CA LEU A 96 16.35 13.56 27.91
C LEU A 96 16.58 15.06 27.76
N SER A 97 16.10 15.88 28.71
CA SER A 97 16.29 17.35 28.68
C SER A 97 17.74 17.80 28.90
N ARG A 98 18.62 16.92 29.39
CA ARG A 98 20.05 17.19 29.62
C ARG A 98 20.93 16.63 28.51
N ALA A 99 20.42 15.68 27.72
CA ALA A 99 21.11 15.09 26.59
C ALA A 99 20.94 15.98 25.35
N ARG A 100 21.91 15.91 24.44
CA ARG A 100 21.76 16.47 23.11
C ARG A 100 20.79 15.60 22.30
N ILE A 101 19.67 16.16 21.82
CA ILE A 101 18.65 15.43 21.06
C ILE A 101 18.81 15.67 19.57
N VAL A 102 19.05 14.59 18.83
CA VAL A 102 19.19 14.57 17.37
C VAL A 102 17.99 13.88 16.74
N ALA A 103 17.28 14.56 15.86
CA ALA A 103 16.07 14.05 15.21
C ALA A 103 16.31 13.72 13.73
N ARG A 104 15.82 12.57 13.27
CA ARG A 104 15.94 12.18 11.86
C ARG A 104 15.12 13.03 10.90
N GLY A 105 14.13 13.75 11.39
CA GLY A 105 13.30 14.57 10.51
C GLY A 105 12.16 15.30 11.24
N PRO A 106 11.31 16.05 10.50
CA PRO A 106 10.31 16.92 11.08
C PRO A 106 9.25 16.21 11.93
N LYS A 107 8.94 14.94 11.64
CA LYS A 107 8.00 14.13 12.44
C LYS A 107 8.58 13.74 13.80
N ALA A 108 9.88 13.42 13.85
CA ALA A 108 10.60 13.17 15.09
C ALA A 108 10.69 14.45 15.93
N ARG A 109 11.08 15.57 15.31
CA ARG A 109 11.10 16.89 15.95
C ARG A 109 9.74 17.26 16.56
N GLY A 110 8.64 17.09 15.82
CA GLY A 110 7.31 17.40 16.32
C GLY A 110 6.89 16.54 17.52
N ALA A 111 7.33 15.27 17.59
CA ALA A 111 7.06 14.40 18.73
C ALA A 111 7.89 14.79 19.96
N ILE A 112 9.15 15.18 19.76
CA ILE A 112 10.04 15.72 20.82
C ILE A 112 9.43 16.99 21.41
N GLN A 113 8.98 17.93 20.57
CA GLN A 113 8.33 19.16 21.01
C GLN A 113 7.02 18.89 21.78
N ALA A 114 6.22 17.90 21.33
CA ALA A 114 4.98 17.52 22.01
C ALA A 114 5.22 16.93 23.42
N ALA A 115 6.42 16.40 23.69
CA ALA A 115 6.84 15.93 25.01
C ALA A 115 7.50 17.02 25.86
N GLY A 116 7.47 18.29 25.41
CA GLY A 116 8.07 19.42 26.15
C GLY A 116 9.60 19.53 26.01
N LEU A 117 10.18 18.80 25.06
CA LEU A 117 11.63 18.77 24.79
C LEU A 117 11.96 19.51 23.50
N GLN A 118 13.26 19.78 23.26
CA GLN A 118 13.72 20.43 22.04
C GLN A 118 14.77 19.55 21.35
N ALA A 119 14.68 19.41 20.03
CA ALA A 119 15.74 18.79 19.24
C ALA A 119 16.81 19.84 18.94
N ASP A 120 18.06 19.52 19.26
CA ASP A 120 19.22 20.37 19.02
C ASP A 120 19.61 20.38 17.54
N TRP A 121 19.37 19.25 16.86
CA TRP A 121 19.62 19.11 15.44
C TRP A 121 18.60 18.22 14.75
N VAL A 122 18.31 18.48 13.47
CA VAL A 122 17.33 17.74 12.67
C VAL A 122 17.89 17.50 11.29
N ALA A 123 17.92 16.23 10.84
CA ALA A 123 18.37 15.89 9.49
C ALA A 123 17.42 16.48 8.42
N GLU A 124 18.02 17.05 7.36
CA GLU A 124 17.28 17.64 6.25
C GLU A 124 16.79 16.58 5.26
N SER A 125 17.60 15.55 5.06
CA SER A 125 17.31 14.42 4.14
C SER A 125 16.29 13.40 4.69
N GLU A 126 15.95 13.48 5.97
CA GLU A 126 15.12 12.51 6.69
C GLU A 126 15.69 11.07 6.70
N VAL A 127 17.01 10.88 6.46
CA VAL A 127 17.69 9.58 6.48
C VAL A 127 18.70 9.44 7.61
N SER A 128 18.88 8.22 8.12
CA SER A 128 19.78 7.94 9.25
C SER A 128 21.25 8.15 8.89
N ALA A 129 21.62 8.00 7.62
CA ALA A 129 22.98 8.21 7.14
C ALA A 129 23.51 9.64 7.40
N GLU A 130 22.66 10.66 7.27
CA GLU A 130 23.02 12.06 7.56
C GLU A 130 23.32 12.26 9.06
N ILE A 131 22.55 11.57 9.94
CA ILE A 131 22.84 11.59 11.39
C ILE A 131 24.22 10.98 11.68
N ALA A 132 24.51 9.82 11.05
CA ALA A 132 25.80 9.17 11.20
C ALA A 132 26.94 10.09 10.73
N GLU A 133 26.81 10.71 9.56
CA GLU A 133 27.81 11.61 8.99
C GLU A 133 28.12 12.79 9.95
N VAL A 134 27.09 13.44 10.47
CA VAL A 134 27.25 14.59 11.38
C VAL A 134 27.87 14.18 12.69
N LEU A 135 27.34 13.15 13.37
CA LEU A 135 27.88 12.76 14.69
C LEU A 135 29.29 12.17 14.59
N LEU A 136 29.58 11.36 13.58
CA LEU A 136 30.91 10.81 13.35
C LEU A 136 31.92 11.91 12.99
N GLY A 137 31.49 12.93 12.22
CA GLY A 137 32.32 14.09 11.88
C GLY A 137 32.68 14.95 13.10
N GLU A 138 31.82 14.99 14.11
CA GLU A 138 32.08 15.70 15.38
C GLU A 138 32.96 14.88 16.35
N GLY A 139 33.07 13.56 16.15
CA GLY A 139 33.77 12.62 17.01
C GLY A 139 32.89 12.07 18.12
N VAL A 140 32.85 10.73 18.25
CA VAL A 140 31.96 10.05 19.20
C VAL A 140 32.71 9.08 20.13
N GLU A 141 34.02 9.07 20.13
CA GLU A 141 34.82 8.17 21.00
C GLU A 141 34.50 8.44 22.47
N GLY A 142 34.05 7.39 23.17
CA GLY A 142 33.66 7.46 24.60
C GLY A 142 32.31 8.14 24.85
N VAL A 143 31.63 8.67 23.83
CA VAL A 143 30.31 9.33 23.96
C VAL A 143 29.21 8.27 24.17
N LYS A 144 28.32 8.47 25.14
CA LYS A 144 27.13 7.64 25.38
C LYS A 144 26.01 8.06 24.44
N ILE A 145 25.65 7.21 23.52
CA ILE A 145 24.61 7.49 22.54
C ILE A 145 23.43 6.54 22.71
N ALA A 146 22.26 7.07 23.04
CA ALA A 146 21.00 6.31 23.01
C ALA A 146 20.35 6.44 21.64
N VAL A 147 20.07 5.34 20.96
CA VAL A 147 19.42 5.33 19.66
C VAL A 147 18.03 4.74 19.77
N GLN A 148 17.02 5.55 19.50
CA GLN A 148 15.63 5.11 19.44
C GLN A 148 15.34 4.57 18.06
N HIS A 149 15.24 3.25 17.93
CA HIS A 149 14.93 2.55 16.68
C HIS A 149 13.44 2.32 16.47
N HIS A 150 13.08 2.11 15.21
CA HIS A 150 11.80 1.50 14.85
C HIS A 150 11.92 -0.04 14.88
N GLY A 151 10.78 -0.74 14.76
CA GLY A 151 10.69 -2.20 14.92
C GLY A 151 11.52 -3.06 13.97
N ALA A 152 12.17 -2.49 12.95
CA ALA A 152 13.12 -3.19 12.09
C ALA A 152 14.54 -3.29 12.70
N GLY A 153 14.79 -2.66 13.85
CA GLY A 153 16.10 -2.63 14.51
C GLY A 153 17.05 -1.60 13.93
N SER A 154 18.36 -1.83 14.11
CA SER A 154 19.42 -0.97 13.61
C SER A 154 19.36 -0.86 12.07
N ASP A 155 19.57 0.35 11.57
CA ASP A 155 19.73 0.68 10.15
C ASP A 155 21.20 1.03 9.81
N GLY A 156 22.13 0.47 10.59
CA GLY A 156 23.55 0.68 10.46
C GLY A 156 24.12 1.78 11.38
N LEU A 157 23.25 2.52 12.09
CA LEU A 157 23.69 3.59 13.00
C LEU A 157 24.49 3.05 14.18
N ASP A 158 23.97 2.00 14.86
CA ASP A 158 24.60 1.44 16.05
C ASP A 158 25.99 0.92 15.72
N GLU A 159 26.11 0.16 14.62
CA GLU A 159 27.35 -0.41 14.15
C GLU A 159 28.39 0.68 13.81
N ALA A 160 27.93 1.76 13.16
CA ALA A 160 28.79 2.88 12.80
C ALA A 160 29.33 3.62 14.06
N PHE A 161 28.46 3.87 15.04
CA PHE A 161 28.85 4.54 16.28
C PHE A 161 29.75 3.66 17.15
N VAL A 162 29.44 2.37 17.29
CA VAL A 162 30.28 1.41 18.02
C VAL A 162 31.66 1.29 17.38
N ALA A 163 31.73 1.22 16.04
CA ALA A 163 33.00 1.17 15.32
C ALA A 163 33.86 2.43 15.52
N ALA A 164 33.23 3.57 15.80
CA ALA A 164 33.90 4.84 16.11
C ALA A 164 34.18 5.04 17.63
N GLY A 165 33.99 4.02 18.45
CA GLY A 165 34.30 4.04 19.88
C GLY A 165 33.23 4.61 20.79
N ALA A 166 31.99 4.82 20.31
CA ALA A 166 30.88 5.25 21.15
C ALA A 166 30.32 4.11 22.02
N LEU A 167 29.73 4.48 23.16
CA LEU A 167 28.96 3.60 24.02
C LEU A 167 27.47 3.67 23.62
N VAL A 168 27.03 2.71 22.82
CA VAL A 168 25.70 2.75 22.21
C VAL A 168 24.67 1.96 23.02
N GLN A 169 23.54 2.59 23.35
CA GLN A 169 22.36 1.95 23.90
C GLN A 169 21.21 1.99 22.90
N SER A 170 20.86 0.85 22.34
CA SER A 170 19.74 0.70 21.41
C SER A 170 18.41 0.54 22.13
N LEU A 171 17.41 1.33 21.77
CA LEU A 171 16.05 1.27 22.27
C LEU A 171 15.08 0.98 21.13
N ILE A 172 14.58 -0.25 21.07
CA ILE A 172 13.55 -0.62 20.09
C ILE A 172 12.19 -0.27 20.67
N VAL A 173 11.59 0.81 20.19
CA VAL A 173 10.40 1.41 20.78
C VAL A 173 9.07 0.85 20.29
N TYR A 174 9.09 0.00 19.29
CA TYR A 174 7.97 -0.85 18.90
C TYR A 174 8.48 -2.07 18.14
N ARG A 175 7.73 -3.14 18.21
CA ARG A 175 8.04 -4.39 17.51
C ARG A 175 6.92 -4.77 16.58
N TRP A 176 7.30 -5.44 15.53
CA TRP A 176 6.36 -6.14 14.69
C TRP A 176 6.00 -7.47 15.38
N GLY A 177 4.72 -7.70 15.60
CA GLY A 177 4.16 -8.96 16.06
C GLY A 177 3.64 -9.80 14.89
N PRO A 178 3.16 -11.02 15.20
CA PRO A 178 2.53 -11.87 14.19
C PRO A 178 1.29 -11.19 13.60
N PRO A 179 0.81 -11.67 12.44
CA PRO A 179 -0.42 -11.15 11.86
C PRO A 179 -1.58 -11.27 12.85
N PRO A 180 -2.47 -10.26 12.94
CA PRO A 180 -3.62 -10.31 13.84
C PRO A 180 -4.57 -11.48 13.52
N ASP A 181 -4.65 -11.83 12.23
CA ASP A 181 -5.41 -12.98 11.72
C ASP A 181 -4.56 -13.75 10.70
N PRO A 182 -3.86 -14.83 11.14
CA PRO A 182 -3.06 -15.66 10.26
C PRO A 182 -3.87 -16.34 9.15
N ALA A 183 -5.14 -16.68 9.42
CA ALA A 183 -6.00 -17.33 8.43
C ALA A 183 -6.40 -16.34 7.32
N ALA A 184 -6.73 -15.09 7.67
CA ALA A 184 -7.00 -14.04 6.70
C ALA A 184 -5.76 -13.71 5.87
N LEU A 185 -4.56 -13.71 6.48
CA LEU A 185 -3.30 -13.52 5.75
C LEU A 185 -3.07 -14.65 4.74
N GLU A 186 -3.20 -15.92 5.14
CA GLU A 186 -3.06 -17.06 4.23
C GLU A 186 -4.11 -17.02 3.11
N ALA A 187 -5.37 -16.76 3.43
CA ALA A 187 -6.42 -16.60 2.44
C ALA A 187 -6.11 -15.49 1.44
N SER A 188 -5.49 -14.39 1.88
CA SER A 188 -5.13 -13.25 1.04
C SER A 188 -4.06 -13.60 0.00
N VAL A 189 -3.02 -14.37 0.37
CA VAL A 189 -1.96 -14.78 -0.58
C VAL A 189 -2.50 -15.80 -1.58
N ARG A 190 -3.36 -16.73 -1.16
CA ARG A 190 -4.02 -17.69 -2.05
C ARG A 190 -4.96 -17.00 -3.04
N ALA A 191 -5.80 -16.07 -2.56
CA ALA A 191 -6.69 -15.27 -3.41
C ALA A 191 -5.91 -14.43 -4.44
N THR A 192 -4.75 -13.88 -4.04
CA THR A 192 -3.87 -13.14 -4.95
C THR A 192 -3.28 -14.07 -6.02
N ALA A 193 -2.78 -15.24 -5.63
CA ALA A 193 -2.25 -16.24 -6.56
C ALA A 193 -3.33 -16.76 -7.54
N ALA A 194 -4.58 -16.89 -7.08
CA ALA A 194 -5.74 -17.22 -7.91
C ALA A 194 -6.21 -16.07 -8.83
N GLY A 195 -5.63 -14.87 -8.67
CA GLY A 195 -6.01 -13.68 -9.45
C GLY A 195 -7.36 -13.08 -9.03
N GLU A 196 -7.81 -13.32 -7.80
CA GLU A 196 -9.04 -12.73 -7.24
C GLU A 196 -8.85 -11.31 -6.71
N ILE A 197 -7.60 -10.89 -6.54
CA ILE A 197 -7.19 -9.55 -6.12
C ILE A 197 -6.69 -8.79 -7.35
N ASP A 198 -7.04 -7.53 -7.47
CA ASP A 198 -6.55 -6.68 -8.56
C ASP A 198 -5.33 -5.85 -8.14
N THR A 199 -5.27 -5.43 -6.87
CA THR A 199 -4.12 -4.68 -6.33
C THR A 199 -3.79 -5.14 -4.91
N VAL A 200 -2.50 -5.33 -4.61
CA VAL A 200 -1.99 -5.53 -3.25
C VAL A 200 -1.20 -4.29 -2.84
N VAL A 201 -1.56 -3.68 -1.72
CA VAL A 201 -0.97 -2.43 -1.24
C VAL A 201 -0.06 -2.68 -0.05
N PHE A 202 1.19 -2.25 -0.17
CA PHE A 202 2.24 -2.36 0.84
C PHE A 202 2.68 -0.97 1.34
N THR A 203 2.71 -0.79 2.66
CA THR A 203 3.09 0.49 3.29
C THR A 203 4.35 0.41 4.13
N SER A 204 4.95 -0.79 4.28
CA SER A 204 6.23 -1.01 4.98
C SER A 204 6.96 -2.21 4.40
N ALA A 205 8.30 -2.16 4.44
CA ALA A 205 9.15 -3.27 3.98
C ALA A 205 8.96 -4.54 4.85
N PRO A 206 8.90 -4.46 6.20
CA PRO A 206 8.62 -5.65 7.01
C PRO A 206 7.26 -6.28 6.69
N GLY A 207 6.22 -5.47 6.44
CA GLY A 207 4.90 -5.98 6.04
C GLY A 207 4.92 -6.66 4.67
N ALA A 208 5.67 -6.12 3.70
CA ALA A 208 5.85 -6.75 2.39
C ALA A 208 6.60 -8.08 2.52
N ALA A 209 7.71 -8.12 3.28
CA ALA A 209 8.48 -9.34 3.52
C ALA A 209 7.64 -10.42 4.23
N ALA A 210 6.89 -10.06 5.27
CA ALA A 210 6.03 -11.00 5.99
C ALA A 210 4.91 -11.57 5.11
N TRP A 211 4.31 -10.75 4.23
CA TRP A 211 3.31 -11.19 3.28
C TRP A 211 3.88 -12.17 2.24
N LEU A 212 5.08 -11.88 1.71
CA LEU A 212 5.81 -12.78 0.81
C LEU A 212 6.19 -14.10 1.50
N SER A 213 6.65 -14.06 2.75
CA SER A 213 6.93 -15.26 3.54
C SER A 213 5.68 -16.11 3.77
N ALA A 214 4.50 -15.48 3.97
CA ALA A 214 3.24 -16.18 4.05
C ALA A 214 2.87 -16.86 2.71
N ALA A 215 3.16 -16.21 1.57
CA ALA A 215 2.95 -16.83 0.26
C ALA A 215 3.87 -18.02 0.01
N GLU A 216 5.11 -17.96 0.49
CA GLU A 216 6.06 -19.07 0.45
C GLU A 216 5.60 -20.23 1.32
N ALA A 217 5.22 -19.96 2.57
CA ALA A 217 4.68 -20.96 3.49
C ALA A 217 3.39 -21.63 2.98
N ALA A 218 2.55 -20.86 2.26
CA ALA A 218 1.35 -21.37 1.61
C ALA A 218 1.62 -22.16 0.31
N GLY A 219 2.87 -22.20 -0.17
CA GLY A 219 3.27 -22.89 -1.41
C GLY A 219 2.75 -22.25 -2.70
N VAL A 220 2.40 -20.95 -2.68
CA VAL A 220 1.80 -20.24 -3.83
C VAL A 220 2.72 -19.18 -4.45
N MET A 221 3.97 -19.06 -4.00
CA MET A 221 4.90 -17.99 -4.38
C MET A 221 5.11 -17.90 -5.90
N GLU A 222 5.34 -19.03 -6.57
CA GLU A 222 5.57 -19.05 -8.03
C GLU A 222 4.33 -18.55 -8.80
N GLN A 223 3.14 -19.00 -8.39
CA GLN A 223 1.89 -18.57 -9.03
C GLN A 223 1.63 -17.09 -8.80
N LEU A 224 1.92 -16.62 -7.60
CA LEU A 224 1.77 -15.23 -7.18
C LEU A 224 2.70 -14.32 -7.99
N VAL A 225 3.98 -14.66 -8.13
CA VAL A 225 4.94 -13.89 -8.95
C VAL A 225 4.48 -13.83 -10.41
N LYS A 226 4.00 -14.96 -10.97
CA LYS A 226 3.44 -14.99 -12.33
C LYS A 226 2.23 -14.06 -12.49
N GLN A 227 1.36 -13.93 -11.48
CA GLN A 227 0.23 -13.00 -11.53
C GLN A 227 0.69 -11.54 -11.62
N PHE A 228 1.68 -11.15 -10.84
CA PHE A 228 2.25 -9.81 -10.90
C PHE A 228 2.96 -9.53 -12.23
N GLN A 229 3.78 -10.45 -12.71
CA GLN A 229 4.55 -10.31 -13.96
C GLN A 229 3.65 -10.21 -15.19
N ARG A 230 2.50 -10.91 -15.20
CA ARG A 230 1.51 -10.85 -16.29
C ARG A 230 0.61 -9.62 -16.23
N GLY A 231 0.77 -8.76 -15.22
CA GLY A 231 -0.14 -7.64 -14.98
C GLY A 231 -1.54 -8.07 -14.52
N GLY A 232 -1.70 -9.33 -14.11
CA GLY A 232 -2.97 -9.84 -13.58
C GLY A 232 -3.29 -9.27 -12.21
N VAL A 233 -2.27 -8.89 -11.45
CA VAL A 233 -2.36 -8.22 -10.16
C VAL A 233 -1.33 -7.09 -10.13
N VAL A 234 -1.66 -5.95 -9.54
CA VAL A 234 -0.75 -4.83 -9.34
C VAL A 234 -0.21 -4.87 -7.92
N ALA A 235 1.12 -4.90 -7.75
CA ALA A 235 1.74 -4.59 -6.48
C ALA A 235 1.89 -3.06 -6.38
N ALA A 236 1.46 -2.45 -5.27
CA ALA A 236 1.60 -1.03 -5.03
C ALA A 236 2.35 -0.78 -3.72
N ALA A 237 3.52 -0.17 -3.78
CA ALA A 237 4.37 0.13 -2.63
C ALA A 237 4.47 1.63 -2.38
N VAL A 238 4.44 2.04 -1.11
CA VAL A 238 4.47 3.47 -0.74
C VAL A 238 5.78 4.17 -1.10
N GLY A 239 6.87 3.42 -1.31
CA GLY A 239 8.18 3.96 -1.67
C GLY A 239 9.25 2.89 -1.84
N PRO A 240 10.50 3.29 -2.19
CA PRO A 240 11.58 2.37 -2.59
C PRO A 240 11.96 1.34 -1.51
N ILE A 241 12.02 1.76 -0.25
CA ILE A 241 12.34 0.85 0.87
C ILE A 241 11.28 -0.25 0.99
N THR A 242 9.99 0.12 0.86
CA THR A 242 8.87 -0.84 0.89
C THR A 242 8.87 -1.75 -0.33
N ALA A 243 9.29 -1.25 -1.47
CA ALA A 243 9.37 -1.98 -2.73
C ALA A 243 10.48 -3.04 -2.76
N LYS A 244 11.55 -2.85 -1.98
CA LYS A 244 12.75 -3.70 -2.06
C LYS A 244 12.46 -5.20 -1.89
N PRO A 245 11.73 -5.70 -0.88
CA PRO A 245 11.41 -7.12 -0.77
C PRO A 245 10.64 -7.68 -1.98
N LEU A 246 9.78 -6.87 -2.60
CA LEU A 246 9.04 -7.26 -3.81
C LEU A 246 9.97 -7.38 -5.02
N ILE A 247 10.85 -6.41 -5.21
CA ILE A 247 11.84 -6.38 -6.30
C ILE A 247 12.79 -7.57 -6.18
N ASP A 248 13.27 -7.87 -4.98
CA ASP A 248 14.15 -9.01 -4.71
C ASP A 248 13.50 -10.37 -5.08
N CYS A 249 12.16 -10.43 -5.08
CA CYS A 249 11.37 -11.57 -5.54
C CYS A 249 10.93 -11.49 -7.02
N GLY A 250 11.42 -10.53 -7.80
CA GLY A 250 11.08 -10.37 -9.22
C GLY A 250 9.69 -9.74 -9.48
N ILE A 251 9.15 -9.01 -8.50
CA ILE A 251 7.89 -8.27 -8.62
C ILE A 251 8.21 -6.78 -8.75
N THR A 252 7.76 -6.15 -9.85
CA THR A 252 7.92 -4.70 -10.06
C THR A 252 6.69 -3.96 -9.53
N PRO A 253 6.79 -3.24 -8.38
CA PRO A 253 5.65 -2.55 -7.83
C PRO A 253 5.43 -1.17 -8.47
N LEU A 254 4.17 -0.75 -8.52
CA LEU A 254 3.76 0.63 -8.73
C LEU A 254 4.18 1.47 -7.51
N MET A 255 4.86 2.58 -7.73
CA MET A 255 5.30 3.49 -6.67
C MET A 255 4.90 4.93 -7.00
N PRO A 256 4.51 5.74 -6.01
CA PRO A 256 4.34 7.18 -6.19
C PRO A 256 5.69 7.91 -6.17
N ASP A 257 5.76 9.10 -6.76
CA ASP A 257 6.94 9.97 -6.71
C ASP A 257 7.31 10.42 -5.29
N ARG A 258 6.33 10.44 -4.39
CA ARG A 258 6.52 10.81 -2.98
C ARG A 258 5.96 9.71 -2.07
N GLY A 259 6.73 9.26 -1.09
CA GLY A 259 6.40 8.19 -0.14
C GLY A 259 5.29 8.53 0.85
N ARG A 260 4.10 8.88 0.36
CA ARG A 260 2.91 9.24 1.17
C ARG A 260 1.70 8.43 0.73
N LEU A 261 0.83 8.06 1.69
CA LEU A 261 -0.39 7.29 1.42
C LEU A 261 -1.30 7.95 0.37
N GLY A 262 -1.52 9.26 0.47
CA GLY A 262 -2.33 9.99 -0.52
C GLY A 262 -1.71 9.98 -1.93
N SER A 263 -0.38 9.98 -2.05
CA SER A 263 0.31 9.84 -3.33
C SER A 263 0.20 8.43 -3.88
N LEU A 264 0.26 7.41 -3.02
CA LEU A 264 0.05 6.01 -3.40
C LEU A 264 -1.37 5.78 -3.93
N VAL A 265 -2.39 6.31 -3.25
CA VAL A 265 -3.78 6.25 -3.74
C VAL A 265 -3.90 6.90 -5.12
N ARG A 266 -3.30 8.10 -5.33
CA ARG A 266 -3.30 8.75 -6.65
C ARG A 266 -2.60 7.92 -7.72
N ALA A 267 -1.47 7.29 -7.39
CA ALA A 267 -0.75 6.42 -8.34
C ALA A 267 -1.61 5.21 -8.74
N ILE A 268 -2.30 4.57 -7.79
CA ILE A 268 -3.23 3.46 -8.07
C ILE A 268 -4.38 3.94 -8.96
N VAL A 269 -5.02 5.07 -8.62
CA VAL A 269 -6.11 5.65 -9.42
C VAL A 269 -5.63 6.01 -10.83
N ALA A 270 -4.46 6.63 -10.97
CA ALA A 270 -3.90 6.96 -12.27
C ALA A 270 -3.59 5.72 -13.12
N HIS A 271 -3.08 4.64 -12.50
CA HIS A 271 -2.83 3.37 -13.16
C HIS A 271 -4.11 2.79 -13.78
N TYR A 272 -5.21 2.77 -13.02
CA TYR A 272 -6.48 2.25 -13.51
C TYR A 272 -7.24 3.24 -14.40
N GLY A 273 -7.12 4.54 -14.17
CA GLY A 273 -7.73 5.58 -15.01
C GLY A 273 -7.10 5.73 -16.39
N GLY A 274 -5.83 5.32 -16.56
CA GLY A 274 -5.16 5.25 -17.84
C GLY A 274 -5.59 4.06 -18.71
N LEU A 275 -6.30 3.09 -18.15
CA LEU A 275 -6.81 1.92 -18.86
C LEU A 275 -8.11 2.28 -19.59
N GLN A 276 -7.97 2.70 -20.84
CA GLN A 276 -9.01 2.82 -21.87
C GLN A 276 -10.35 3.47 -21.44
N THR A 277 -10.36 4.79 -21.32
CA THR A 277 -11.61 5.56 -21.45
C THR A 277 -11.96 5.67 -22.93
N LEU A 278 -13.17 5.28 -23.29
CA LEU A 278 -13.74 5.42 -24.62
C LEU A 278 -14.83 6.50 -24.61
N ASP A 279 -14.68 7.51 -25.46
CA ASP A 279 -15.73 8.51 -25.66
C ASP A 279 -16.79 7.91 -26.58
N THR A 280 -17.89 7.49 -25.99
CA THR A 280 -19.00 6.84 -26.71
C THR A 280 -20.20 7.77 -26.85
N VAL A 281 -21.08 7.47 -27.78
CA VAL A 281 -22.35 8.21 -27.95
C VAL A 281 -23.28 8.08 -26.74
N ALA A 282 -23.01 7.14 -25.82
CA ALA A 282 -23.75 6.95 -24.59
C ALA A 282 -23.05 7.55 -23.37
N GLY A 283 -21.88 8.18 -23.54
CA GLY A 283 -21.06 8.75 -22.47
C GLY A 283 -19.65 8.17 -22.43
N GLN A 284 -18.89 8.52 -21.40
CA GLN A 284 -17.53 8.01 -21.17
C GLN A 284 -17.57 6.58 -20.61
N LEU A 285 -17.13 5.62 -21.42
CA LEU A 285 -17.06 4.20 -21.03
C LEU A 285 -15.65 3.85 -20.56
N GLN A 286 -15.54 3.33 -19.36
CA GLN A 286 -14.34 2.73 -18.79
C GLN A 286 -14.57 1.24 -18.55
N VAL A 287 -13.72 0.38 -19.11
CA VAL A 287 -13.83 -1.06 -18.93
C VAL A 287 -12.64 -1.55 -18.11
N HIS A 288 -12.92 -1.93 -16.88
CA HIS A 288 -11.97 -2.49 -15.94
C HIS A 288 -11.95 -4.02 -15.99
N ARG A 289 -11.03 -4.64 -15.26
CA ARG A 289 -10.91 -6.11 -15.23
C ARG A 289 -12.18 -6.80 -14.71
N ARG A 290 -12.87 -6.21 -13.74
CA ARG A 290 -14.04 -6.83 -13.07
C ARG A 290 -15.31 -6.00 -13.12
N ALA A 291 -15.27 -4.84 -13.73
CA ALA A 291 -16.41 -3.96 -13.89
C ALA A 291 -16.29 -3.10 -15.15
N ALA A 292 -17.39 -2.48 -15.54
CA ALA A 292 -17.39 -1.39 -16.49
C ALA A 292 -18.17 -0.21 -15.88
N VAL A 293 -17.74 1.00 -16.22
CA VAL A 293 -18.31 2.25 -15.73
C VAL A 293 -18.69 3.10 -16.93
N LEU A 294 -19.92 3.62 -16.94
CA LEU A 294 -20.41 4.55 -17.94
C LEU A 294 -20.82 5.85 -17.23
N ASP A 295 -20.19 6.97 -17.57
CA ASP A 295 -20.40 8.28 -16.92
C ASP A 295 -20.39 8.21 -15.38
N GLY A 296 -19.40 7.52 -14.81
CA GLY A 296 -19.26 7.36 -13.37
C GLY A 296 -20.17 6.31 -12.73
N ASN A 297 -21.11 5.68 -13.48
CA ASN A 297 -22.01 4.67 -12.99
C ASN A 297 -21.51 3.26 -13.31
N VAL A 298 -21.44 2.39 -12.29
CA VAL A 298 -21.06 0.98 -12.48
C VAL A 298 -22.17 0.24 -13.20
N LEU A 299 -21.83 -0.41 -14.31
CA LEU A 299 -22.79 -1.23 -15.06
C LEU A 299 -22.98 -2.58 -14.36
N ALA A 300 -24.23 -2.97 -14.16
CA ALA A 300 -24.60 -4.26 -13.56
C ALA A 300 -24.41 -5.40 -14.60
N LEU A 301 -23.19 -5.84 -14.81
CA LEU A 301 -22.82 -6.85 -15.79
C LEU A 301 -22.54 -8.20 -15.12
N SER A 302 -22.97 -9.28 -15.77
CA SER A 302 -22.43 -10.62 -15.47
C SER A 302 -20.96 -10.73 -15.93
N PRO A 303 -20.19 -11.69 -15.40
CA PRO A 303 -18.83 -11.94 -15.87
C PRO A 303 -18.75 -12.11 -17.39
N THR A 304 -19.66 -12.86 -17.98
CA THR A 304 -19.78 -13.05 -19.44
C THR A 304 -20.10 -11.74 -20.16
N GLY A 305 -21.02 -10.93 -19.62
CA GLY A 305 -21.34 -9.62 -20.19
C GLY A 305 -20.15 -8.68 -20.20
N LEU A 306 -19.34 -8.71 -19.13
CA LEU A 306 -18.11 -7.93 -19.05
C LEU A 306 -17.05 -8.39 -20.07
N GLU A 307 -16.89 -9.70 -20.30
CA GLU A 307 -15.97 -10.22 -21.33
C GLU A 307 -16.39 -9.78 -22.73
N VAL A 308 -17.69 -9.86 -23.05
CA VAL A 308 -18.21 -9.37 -24.36
C VAL A 308 -18.01 -7.88 -24.50
N LEU A 309 -18.28 -7.09 -23.44
CA LEU A 309 -18.05 -5.65 -23.48
C LEU A 309 -16.57 -5.31 -23.66
N ARG A 310 -15.67 -6.05 -23.00
CA ARG A 310 -14.21 -5.88 -23.14
C ARG A 310 -13.75 -6.17 -24.56
N LEU A 311 -14.25 -7.24 -25.17
CA LEU A 311 -13.97 -7.56 -26.56
C LEU A 311 -14.38 -6.43 -27.51
N LEU A 312 -15.59 -5.86 -27.32
CA LEU A 312 -16.10 -4.74 -28.11
C LEU A 312 -15.30 -3.45 -27.86
N ALA A 313 -14.94 -3.19 -26.61
CA ALA A 313 -14.16 -1.99 -26.23
C ALA A 313 -12.74 -2.04 -26.80
N ALA A 314 -12.10 -3.21 -26.81
CA ALA A 314 -10.77 -3.42 -27.40
C ALA A 314 -10.75 -3.10 -28.91
N ALA A 315 -11.86 -3.30 -29.61
CA ALA A 315 -12.01 -2.98 -31.02
C ALA A 315 -12.21 -1.47 -31.30
N ARG A 316 -12.36 -0.60 -30.29
CA ARG A 316 -12.39 0.86 -30.38
C ARG A 316 -13.31 1.43 -31.47
N GLY A 317 -14.49 0.84 -31.65
CA GLY A 317 -15.47 1.23 -32.66
C GLY A 317 -15.39 0.44 -33.96
N ASP A 318 -14.37 -0.39 -34.16
CA ASP A 318 -14.35 -1.35 -35.25
C ASP A 318 -15.39 -2.45 -35.05
N VAL A 319 -15.78 -3.08 -36.18
CA VAL A 319 -16.82 -4.13 -36.14
C VAL A 319 -16.25 -5.44 -35.63
N VAL A 320 -16.77 -5.93 -34.53
CA VAL A 320 -16.51 -7.27 -34.00
C VAL A 320 -17.48 -8.27 -34.62
N PRO A 321 -17.00 -9.31 -35.31
CA PRO A 321 -17.86 -10.32 -35.92
C PRO A 321 -18.71 -11.07 -34.86
N ARG A 322 -19.91 -11.50 -35.25
CA ARG A 322 -20.79 -12.26 -34.35
C ARG A 322 -20.11 -13.53 -33.82
N SER A 323 -19.29 -14.22 -34.62
CA SER A 323 -18.52 -15.38 -34.22
C SER A 323 -17.56 -15.07 -33.07
N ALA A 324 -16.88 -13.93 -33.07
CA ALA A 324 -16.00 -13.52 -31.98
C ALA A 324 -16.77 -13.28 -30.67
N VAL A 325 -17.98 -12.69 -30.76
CA VAL A 325 -18.86 -12.55 -29.59
C VAL A 325 -19.29 -13.93 -29.06
N LEU A 326 -19.62 -14.89 -29.92
CA LEU A 326 -19.97 -16.25 -29.52
C LEU A 326 -18.82 -16.95 -28.79
N HIS A 327 -17.58 -16.81 -29.27
CA HIS A 327 -16.40 -17.39 -28.61
C HIS A 327 -16.12 -16.77 -27.21
N ALA A 328 -16.58 -15.56 -26.96
CA ALA A 328 -16.49 -14.91 -25.64
C ALA A 328 -17.58 -15.39 -24.65
N LEU A 329 -18.56 -16.15 -25.12
CA LEU A 329 -19.60 -16.74 -24.30
C LEU A 329 -19.16 -18.11 -23.76
N PRO A 330 -19.55 -18.51 -22.53
CA PRO A 330 -19.25 -19.83 -22.01
C PRO A 330 -19.96 -20.93 -22.83
N GLY A 331 -19.24 -22.03 -23.09
CA GLY A 331 -19.81 -23.25 -23.64
C GLY A 331 -19.98 -23.25 -25.15
N ASP A 332 -18.93 -22.99 -25.93
CA ASP A 332 -18.83 -23.19 -27.41
C ASP A 332 -20.16 -23.14 -28.21
N SER A 333 -21.05 -22.23 -27.77
CA SER A 333 -22.36 -22.06 -28.40
C SER A 333 -22.20 -21.51 -29.82
N LEU A 334 -22.65 -22.27 -30.81
CA LEU A 334 -22.71 -21.83 -32.21
C LEU A 334 -24.05 -21.13 -32.53
N ASP A 335 -24.95 -21.01 -31.54
CA ASP A 335 -26.25 -20.39 -31.75
C ASP A 335 -26.14 -18.86 -31.88
N PRO A 336 -26.42 -18.30 -33.06
CA PRO A 336 -26.42 -16.85 -33.29
C PRO A 336 -27.28 -16.06 -32.32
N HIS A 337 -28.37 -16.68 -31.79
CA HIS A 337 -29.28 -16.06 -30.86
C HIS A 337 -28.62 -15.77 -29.50
N ALA A 338 -27.65 -16.59 -29.08
CA ALA A 338 -26.88 -16.36 -27.85
C ALA A 338 -26.10 -15.03 -27.88
N ALA A 339 -25.48 -14.69 -29.01
CA ALA A 339 -24.81 -13.40 -29.19
C ALA A 339 -25.82 -12.22 -29.13
N GLU A 340 -26.96 -12.35 -29.77
CA GLU A 340 -28.01 -11.33 -29.77
C GLU A 340 -28.53 -11.07 -28.35
N MET A 341 -28.77 -12.12 -27.57
CA MET A 341 -29.19 -12.01 -26.19
C MET A 341 -28.12 -11.37 -25.30
N ALA A 342 -26.82 -11.73 -25.48
CA ALA A 342 -25.74 -11.08 -24.77
C ALA A 342 -25.66 -9.58 -25.03
N ILE A 343 -25.78 -9.18 -26.29
CA ILE A 343 -25.81 -7.76 -26.68
C ILE A 343 -27.05 -7.04 -26.16
N ALA A 344 -28.20 -7.68 -26.15
CA ALA A 344 -29.44 -7.12 -25.59
C ALA A 344 -29.28 -6.80 -24.11
N ARG A 345 -28.73 -7.77 -23.32
CA ARG A 345 -28.45 -7.57 -21.87
C ARG A 345 -27.42 -6.46 -21.63
N LEU A 346 -26.38 -6.35 -22.46
CA LEU A 346 -25.40 -5.26 -22.36
C LEU A 346 -26.04 -3.89 -22.59
N ARG A 347 -26.93 -3.76 -23.58
CA ARG A 347 -27.67 -2.53 -23.86
C ARG A 347 -28.61 -2.16 -22.70
N GLU A 348 -29.25 -3.14 -22.13
CA GLU A 348 -30.11 -2.98 -20.95
C GLU A 348 -29.31 -2.49 -19.73
N ALA A 349 -28.20 -3.16 -19.41
CA ALA A 349 -27.32 -2.78 -18.31
C ALA A 349 -26.71 -1.37 -18.50
N ALA A 350 -26.41 -0.98 -19.73
CA ALA A 350 -25.91 0.35 -20.06
C ALA A 350 -27.01 1.44 -20.07
N GLY A 351 -28.29 1.06 -20.03
CA GLY A 351 -29.41 2.01 -20.19
C GLY A 351 -29.46 2.68 -21.56
N SER A 352 -28.63 2.20 -22.52
CA SER A 352 -28.49 2.82 -23.85
C SER A 352 -28.32 1.77 -24.95
N ARG A 353 -29.19 1.81 -25.93
CA ARG A 353 -29.06 0.97 -27.14
C ARG A 353 -27.94 1.45 -28.06
N GLU A 354 -27.58 2.72 -28.00
CA GLU A 354 -26.56 3.37 -28.85
C GLU A 354 -25.13 3.00 -28.43
N LEU A 355 -24.92 2.58 -27.18
CA LEU A 355 -23.59 2.15 -26.71
C LEU A 355 -23.03 1.03 -27.61
N ILE A 356 -23.90 0.08 -28.01
CA ILE A 356 -23.51 -1.02 -28.88
C ILE A 356 -24.40 -1.01 -30.11
N ARG A 357 -23.82 -0.71 -31.27
CA ARG A 357 -24.54 -0.67 -32.55
C ARG A 357 -24.42 -1.99 -33.29
N THR A 358 -25.52 -2.45 -33.90
CA THR A 358 -25.51 -3.61 -34.77
C THR A 358 -25.12 -3.16 -36.21
N VAL A 359 -24.11 -3.82 -36.77
CA VAL A 359 -23.75 -3.66 -38.18
C VAL A 359 -24.29 -4.85 -38.94
N ILE A 360 -25.32 -4.60 -39.76
CA ILE A 360 -26.08 -5.64 -40.46
C ILE A 360 -25.14 -6.58 -41.21
N LYS A 361 -25.34 -7.89 -41.03
CA LYS A 361 -24.53 -9.01 -41.60
C LYS A 361 -23.04 -9.01 -41.23
N ARG A 362 -22.53 -8.07 -40.40
CA ARG A 362 -21.10 -7.98 -40.06
C ARG A 362 -20.83 -8.23 -38.61
N GLY A 363 -21.70 -7.79 -37.66
CA GLY A 363 -21.50 -7.97 -36.22
C GLY A 363 -21.94 -6.76 -35.38
N TYR A 364 -21.12 -6.41 -34.37
CA TYR A 364 -21.43 -5.37 -33.41
C TYR A 364 -20.22 -4.43 -33.21
N ARG A 365 -20.46 -3.18 -32.84
CA ARG A 365 -19.41 -2.23 -32.51
C ARG A 365 -19.84 -1.30 -31.38
N ILE A 366 -18.89 -0.74 -30.64
CA ILE A 366 -19.14 0.38 -29.75
C ILE A 366 -19.54 1.61 -30.60
N GLY A 367 -20.57 2.31 -30.18
CA GLY A 367 -20.97 3.60 -30.75
C GLY A 367 -20.02 4.68 -30.25
N MET A 368 -19.00 5.01 -31.04
CA MET A 368 -18.07 6.09 -30.71
C MET A 368 -18.67 7.44 -31.06
N THR A 369 -18.33 8.50 -30.29
CA THR A 369 -18.56 9.89 -30.74
C THR A 369 -17.66 10.17 -31.91
N ASP A 370 -18.20 10.74 -32.97
CA ASP A 370 -17.39 11.26 -34.09
C ASP A 370 -16.49 12.37 -33.54
N ARG A 371 -15.18 12.26 -33.80
CA ARG A 371 -14.20 13.32 -33.50
C ARG A 371 -14.32 14.44 -34.50
#